data_7f4e2758356b75fa8af360fc9ad1ac0e
#
_entry.id   7f4e2758356b75fa8af360fc9ad1ac0e
#
_cell.length_a   1.000
_cell.length_b   1.000
_cell.length_c   1.000
_cell.angle_alpha   90.00
_cell.angle_beta   90.00
_cell.angle_gamma   90.00
#
_symmetry.space_group_name_H-M   'P 1'
#
loop_
_entity.id
_entity.type
_entity.pdbx_description
1 polymer ?
#
loop_
_entity_poly.entity_id
_entity_poly.type
_entity_poly.pdbx_seq_one_letter_code
_entity_poly.pdbx_strand_id
1 'polypeptide(L)'
;MQLKALKILHSLAFYFHRLKIMLYRISNVPISVTSSSAVWILTMPIWRRLRWVFVVTLVVILFFGWLIPVGDNRANSVATFVSLEHEYGLVSWELENVLAKWTHRIWAILPWTPSSDADRRSSLDRYVVLVDELRDANDLFQDVTSIPDSDARLVAEAQDAVDQIVRERDEIRDEIEEYLEQIITEIVTTDDVDLVQAFVWPPVDFRIDSPPKLLVTSPRNEIRRVEGVLIDPDISASETLRIESELSELHDLSALIIQTGGLASFPSVIPTVDLKRLIDIACHEWLHGYLMFYPFGRAYFVDDEMRSANETLADVFGREVGQMVYSRIFDEPYVAPVRPETAFLSWRSVNGSSSKGNLDQFNFNQFMSETRQHTDSLLLDDLIEEAEAYMETRRIELLGQGYSIRKINQAYFAFHGTYAESPSSSSPIASYIWDLREQVDTVGELVKMLRGLTAYDEFEQLLVDRGIELEQK
;
A
#
# COMPACT_ATOMS: atom_id res chain seq x y z
N MET A 1 -17.92 19.84 -3.40
CA MET A 1 -18.92 18.79 -3.15
C MET A 1 -19.88 18.55 -4.33
N GLN A 2 -20.56 19.56 -4.88
CA GLN A 2 -21.53 19.35 -5.98
C GLN A 2 -20.93 18.82 -7.30
N LEU A 3 -19.70 19.19 -7.67
CA LEU A 3 -19.05 18.71 -8.90
C LEU A 3 -18.58 17.23 -8.78
N LYS A 4 -18.12 16.80 -7.61
CA LYS A 4 -17.73 15.38 -7.37
C LYS A 4 -18.96 14.47 -7.40
N ALA A 5 -20.08 14.89 -6.77
CA ALA A 5 -21.34 14.14 -6.83
C ALA A 5 -21.91 14.02 -8.26
N LEU A 6 -21.73 15.03 -9.09
CA LEU A 6 -22.15 15.02 -10.50
C LEU A 6 -21.30 14.04 -11.34
N LYS A 7 -19.99 13.95 -11.08
CA LYS A 7 -19.11 12.96 -11.73
C LYS A 7 -19.48 11.53 -11.35
N ILE A 8 -19.76 11.26 -10.07
CA ILE A 8 -20.19 9.94 -9.60
C ILE A 8 -21.53 9.54 -10.24
N LEU A 9 -22.50 10.46 -10.29
CA LEU A 9 -23.78 10.22 -10.95
C LEU A 9 -23.63 9.99 -12.46
N HIS A 10 -22.70 10.66 -13.12
CA HIS A 10 -22.43 10.47 -14.55
C HIS A 10 -21.77 9.12 -14.82
N SER A 11 -20.81 8.72 -13.96
CA SER A 11 -20.16 7.41 -14.00
C SER A 11 -21.19 6.29 -13.77
N LEU A 12 -22.00 6.38 -12.73
CA LEU A 12 -23.07 5.43 -12.44
C LEU A 12 -24.08 5.33 -13.61
N ALA A 13 -24.49 6.46 -14.20
CA ALA A 13 -25.39 6.45 -15.36
C ALA A 13 -24.78 5.76 -16.59
N PHE A 14 -23.48 5.93 -16.81
CA PHE A 14 -22.75 5.25 -17.89
C PHE A 14 -22.69 3.73 -17.66
N TYR A 15 -22.41 3.29 -16.41
CA TYR A 15 -22.38 1.87 -16.05
C TYR A 15 -23.78 1.24 -16.11
N PHE A 16 -24.83 1.93 -15.65
CA PHE A 16 -26.21 1.45 -15.79
C PHE A 16 -26.65 1.34 -17.24
N HIS A 17 -26.21 2.25 -18.11
CA HIS A 17 -26.50 2.17 -19.55
C HIS A 17 -25.80 0.96 -20.20
N ARG A 18 -24.54 0.71 -19.87
CA ARG A 18 -23.81 -0.50 -20.32
C ARG A 18 -24.44 -1.79 -19.80
N LEU A 19 -24.80 -1.82 -18.52
CA LEU A 19 -25.47 -2.97 -17.89
C LEU A 19 -26.83 -3.27 -18.58
N LYS A 20 -27.58 -2.23 -18.96
CA LYS A 20 -28.85 -2.37 -19.69
C LYS A 20 -28.64 -2.95 -21.10
N ILE A 21 -27.61 -2.53 -21.80
CA ILE A 21 -27.25 -3.07 -23.13
C ILE A 21 -26.80 -4.54 -22.99
N MET A 22 -26.05 -4.86 -21.95
CA MET A 22 -25.61 -6.22 -21.63
C MET A 22 -26.79 -7.14 -21.34
N LEU A 23 -27.72 -6.74 -20.48
CA LEU A 23 -28.93 -7.53 -20.16
C LEU A 23 -29.81 -7.74 -21.36
N TYR A 24 -29.90 -6.75 -22.28
CA TYR A 24 -30.65 -6.87 -23.55
C TYR A 24 -29.98 -7.85 -24.52
N ARG A 25 -28.64 -7.88 -24.58
CA ARG A 25 -27.90 -8.85 -25.41
C ARG A 25 -28.00 -10.28 -24.89
N ILE A 26 -27.95 -10.48 -23.56
CA ILE A 26 -28.07 -11.79 -22.91
C ILE A 26 -29.46 -12.40 -23.15
N SER A 27 -30.53 -11.59 -23.25
CA SER A 27 -31.88 -12.06 -23.47
C SER A 27 -32.16 -12.58 -24.91
N ASN A 28 -31.26 -12.33 -25.87
CA ASN A 28 -31.43 -12.64 -27.27
C ASN A 28 -30.44 -13.70 -27.83
N VAL A 29 -29.65 -14.37 -26.98
CA VAL A 29 -28.71 -15.42 -27.40
C VAL A 29 -29.36 -16.79 -27.25
N PRO A 30 -29.42 -17.62 -28.33
CA PRO A 30 -29.89 -19.01 -28.22
C PRO A 30 -28.84 -19.82 -27.45
N ILE A 31 -29.15 -20.23 -26.21
CA ILE A 31 -28.27 -20.93 -25.31
C ILE A 31 -28.27 -22.41 -25.66
N SER A 32 -27.14 -22.93 -26.15
CA SER A 32 -26.81 -24.34 -26.09
C SER A 32 -26.14 -24.64 -24.74
N VAL A 33 -26.83 -25.36 -23.87
CA VAL A 33 -26.51 -25.52 -22.46
C VAL A 33 -25.48 -26.62 -22.23
N THR A 34 -24.29 -26.30 -21.73
CA THR A 34 -23.40 -27.24 -21.02
C THR A 34 -22.55 -26.54 -19.95
N SER A 35 -23.16 -25.97 -18.92
CA SER A 35 -22.53 -25.81 -17.61
C SER A 35 -23.58 -25.49 -16.54
N SER A 36 -23.55 -26.26 -15.44
CA SER A 36 -24.68 -26.45 -14.52
C SER A 36 -24.92 -25.34 -13.49
N SER A 37 -24.03 -24.36 -13.32
CA SER A 37 -24.14 -23.38 -12.23
C SER A 37 -24.84 -22.07 -12.59
N ALA A 38 -24.62 -21.54 -13.79
CA ALA A 38 -25.27 -20.29 -14.21
C ALA A 38 -26.77 -20.45 -14.54
N VAL A 39 -27.20 -21.65 -14.94
CA VAL A 39 -28.58 -21.98 -15.26
C VAL A 39 -29.49 -21.93 -14.04
N TRP A 40 -28.98 -22.26 -12.84
CA TRP A 40 -29.76 -22.23 -11.61
C TRP A 40 -30.29 -20.83 -11.25
N ILE A 41 -29.50 -19.78 -11.49
CA ILE A 41 -29.90 -18.40 -11.17
C ILE A 41 -30.99 -17.91 -12.14
N LEU A 42 -30.93 -18.31 -13.41
CA LEU A 42 -31.90 -17.91 -14.44
C LEU A 42 -33.25 -18.62 -14.32
N THR A 43 -33.30 -19.81 -13.73
CA THR A 43 -34.53 -20.60 -13.51
C THR A 43 -35.22 -20.33 -12.19
N MET A 44 -34.61 -19.54 -11.29
CA MET A 44 -35.23 -19.17 -10.02
C MET A 44 -36.40 -18.18 -10.19
N PRO A 45 -37.49 -18.32 -9.42
CA PRO A 45 -38.57 -17.33 -9.43
C PRO A 45 -38.05 -15.95 -8.99
N ILE A 46 -38.62 -14.91 -9.56
CA ILE A 46 -38.15 -13.51 -9.47
C ILE A 46 -37.93 -13.05 -8.02
N TRP A 47 -38.80 -13.54 -7.07
CA TRP A 47 -38.68 -13.27 -5.64
C TRP A 47 -37.40 -13.87 -5.00
N ARG A 48 -36.94 -15.02 -5.48
CA ARG A 48 -35.67 -15.60 -5.02
C ARG A 48 -34.48 -14.84 -5.56
N ARG A 49 -34.52 -14.36 -6.80
CA ARG A 49 -33.47 -13.49 -7.37
C ARG A 49 -33.38 -12.18 -6.61
N LEU A 50 -34.52 -11.54 -6.31
CA LEU A 50 -34.56 -10.32 -5.50
C LEU A 50 -34.02 -10.54 -4.09
N ARG A 51 -34.34 -11.67 -3.44
CA ARG A 51 -33.75 -12.04 -2.14
C ARG A 51 -32.25 -12.22 -2.21
N TRP A 52 -31.73 -12.89 -3.25
CA TRP A 52 -30.29 -13.06 -3.42
C TRP A 52 -29.59 -11.73 -3.70
N VAL A 53 -30.14 -10.90 -4.57
CA VAL A 53 -29.63 -9.53 -4.80
C VAL A 53 -29.63 -8.73 -3.48
N PHE A 54 -30.71 -8.80 -2.71
CA PHE A 54 -30.79 -8.13 -1.41
C PHE A 54 -29.76 -8.69 -0.41
N VAL A 55 -29.60 -10.01 -0.32
CA VAL A 55 -28.61 -10.65 0.57
C VAL A 55 -27.17 -10.28 0.14
N VAL A 56 -26.88 -10.34 -1.14
CA VAL A 56 -25.55 -9.94 -1.67
C VAL A 56 -25.32 -8.45 -1.41
N THR A 57 -26.27 -7.59 -1.67
CA THR A 57 -26.18 -6.15 -1.37
C THR A 57 -26.00 -5.89 0.13
N LEU A 58 -26.75 -6.61 0.98
CA LEU A 58 -26.63 -6.51 2.43
C LEU A 58 -25.25 -6.99 2.91
N VAL A 59 -24.74 -8.10 2.36
CA VAL A 59 -23.40 -8.62 2.66
C VAL A 59 -22.33 -7.62 2.21
N VAL A 60 -22.48 -7.04 1.04
CA VAL A 60 -21.58 -5.98 0.53
C VAL A 60 -21.64 -4.75 1.46
N ILE A 61 -22.83 -4.27 1.82
CA ILE A 61 -22.99 -3.13 2.75
C ILE A 61 -22.40 -3.45 4.14
N LEU A 62 -22.63 -4.64 4.66
CA LEU A 62 -22.07 -5.08 5.95
C LEU A 62 -20.56 -5.25 5.85
N PHE A 63 -20.05 -5.75 4.73
CA PHE A 63 -18.63 -5.89 4.46
C PHE A 63 -17.94 -4.52 4.38
N PHE A 64 -18.46 -3.59 3.60
CA PHE A 64 -17.93 -2.22 3.53
C PHE A 64 -18.16 -1.44 4.84
N GLY A 65 -19.29 -1.64 5.53
CA GLY A 65 -19.52 -1.06 6.85
C GLY A 65 -18.60 -1.61 7.94
N TRP A 66 -18.02 -2.80 7.73
CA TRP A 66 -17.07 -3.44 8.64
C TRP A 66 -15.62 -3.08 8.30
N LEU A 67 -15.33 -2.77 7.02
CA LEU A 67 -14.04 -2.27 6.52
C LEU A 67 -13.84 -0.77 6.78
N ILE A 68 -14.90 -0.03 7.09
CA ILE A 68 -14.73 1.33 7.64
C ILE A 68 -13.95 1.14 8.94
N PRO A 69 -12.68 1.54 8.99
CA PRO A 69 -11.92 1.36 10.22
C PRO A 69 -12.69 2.05 11.33
N VAL A 70 -13.13 1.27 12.32
CA VAL A 70 -13.57 1.79 13.62
C VAL A 70 -12.27 2.21 14.35
N GLY A 71 -11.39 2.82 13.59
CA GLY A 71 -10.21 3.50 14.06
C GLY A 71 -10.64 4.90 14.40
N ASP A 72 -10.61 5.17 15.68
CA ASP A 72 -10.77 6.48 16.26
C ASP A 72 -11.93 7.31 15.67
N ASN A 73 -13.03 7.31 16.38
CA ASN A 73 -14.07 8.33 16.30
C ASN A 73 -13.49 9.73 16.65
N ARG A 74 -12.40 10.12 16.02
CA ARG A 74 -11.79 11.44 16.09
C ARG A 74 -12.24 12.32 14.93
N ALA A 75 -13.55 12.27 14.62
CA ALA A 75 -14.18 13.23 13.72
C ALA A 75 -13.95 14.72 14.11
N ASN A 76 -13.21 14.95 15.18
CA ASN A 76 -12.87 16.26 15.73
C ASN A 76 -11.36 16.39 16.04
N SER A 77 -10.49 15.61 15.44
CA SER A 77 -9.07 15.81 15.67
C SER A 77 -8.58 17.07 14.95
N VAL A 78 -7.58 17.71 15.53
CA VAL A 78 -6.99 18.91 14.96
C VAL A 78 -6.38 18.61 13.60
N ALA A 79 -5.69 17.49 13.45
CA ALA A 79 -5.09 17.07 12.19
C ALA A 79 -6.13 16.89 11.09
N THR A 80 -7.23 16.20 11.38
CA THR A 80 -8.36 16.03 10.43
C THR A 80 -8.99 17.38 10.09
N PHE A 81 -9.16 18.29 11.06
CA PHE A 81 -9.76 19.59 10.81
C PHE A 81 -8.88 20.46 9.89
N VAL A 82 -7.57 20.53 10.14
CA VAL A 82 -6.61 21.34 9.36
C VAL A 82 -6.44 20.78 7.94
N SER A 83 -6.58 19.48 7.75
CA SER A 83 -6.40 18.79 6.45
C SER A 83 -7.69 18.48 5.70
N LEU A 84 -8.86 18.89 6.22
CA LEU A 84 -10.19 18.49 5.73
C LEU A 84 -10.41 18.71 4.21
N GLU A 85 -9.86 19.78 3.65
CA GLU A 85 -9.99 20.09 2.20
C GLU A 85 -9.19 19.13 1.32
N HIS A 86 -8.20 18.45 1.89
CA HIS A 86 -7.28 17.53 1.21
C HIS A 86 -7.41 16.07 1.69
N GLU A 87 -8.47 15.75 2.45
CA GLU A 87 -8.71 14.38 2.92
C GLU A 87 -8.97 13.45 1.73
N TYR A 88 -8.25 12.32 1.71
CA TYR A 88 -8.43 11.28 0.70
C TYR A 88 -9.77 10.58 0.86
N GLY A 89 -10.60 10.65 -0.15
CA GLY A 89 -11.92 10.02 -0.15
C GLY A 89 -11.85 8.51 -0.39
N LEU A 90 -11.30 7.74 0.56
CA LEU A 90 -11.09 6.29 0.42
C LEU A 90 -12.37 5.56 0.00
N VAL A 91 -13.51 5.80 0.67
CA VAL A 91 -14.77 5.11 0.37
C VAL A 91 -15.27 5.41 -1.05
N SER A 92 -15.14 6.66 -1.52
CA SER A 92 -15.53 7.01 -2.89
C SER A 92 -14.59 6.35 -3.92
N TRP A 93 -13.28 6.31 -3.62
CA TRP A 93 -12.29 5.65 -4.46
C TRP A 93 -12.53 4.14 -4.56
N GLU A 94 -12.76 3.48 -3.41
CA GLU A 94 -13.07 2.03 -3.39
C GLU A 94 -14.33 1.70 -4.21
N LEU A 95 -15.42 2.44 -4.01
CA LEU A 95 -16.67 2.20 -4.74
C LEU A 95 -16.50 2.35 -6.25
N GLU A 96 -15.77 3.36 -6.70
CA GLU A 96 -15.47 3.57 -8.13
C GLU A 96 -14.64 2.43 -8.70
N ASN A 97 -13.57 2.03 -8.01
CA ASN A 97 -12.62 1.02 -8.49
C ASN A 97 -13.17 -0.41 -8.38
N VAL A 98 -13.86 -0.77 -7.30
CA VAL A 98 -14.55 -2.06 -7.19
C VAL A 98 -15.54 -2.25 -8.32
N LEU A 99 -16.38 -1.25 -8.59
CA LEU A 99 -17.38 -1.34 -9.68
C LEU A 99 -16.70 -1.45 -11.05
N ALA A 100 -15.62 -0.71 -11.30
CA ALA A 100 -14.88 -0.78 -12.56
C ALA A 100 -14.26 -2.17 -12.75
N LYS A 101 -13.53 -2.70 -11.76
CA LYS A 101 -12.88 -4.02 -11.83
C LYS A 101 -13.89 -5.16 -11.96
N TRP A 102 -14.96 -5.15 -11.17
CA TRP A 102 -15.99 -6.21 -11.26
C TRP A 102 -16.74 -6.21 -12.58
N THR A 103 -16.97 -5.05 -13.17
CA THR A 103 -17.53 -4.98 -14.52
C THR A 103 -16.56 -5.54 -15.55
N HIS A 104 -15.26 -5.26 -15.46
CA HIS A 104 -14.24 -5.81 -16.35
C HIS A 104 -14.16 -7.34 -16.21
N ARG A 105 -14.09 -7.88 -14.99
CA ARG A 105 -14.10 -9.34 -14.72
C ARG A 105 -15.34 -10.04 -15.29
N ILE A 106 -16.53 -9.45 -15.15
CA ILE A 106 -17.77 -10.00 -15.77
C ILE A 106 -17.65 -10.03 -17.29
N TRP A 107 -17.03 -9.02 -17.91
CA TRP A 107 -16.76 -9.01 -19.34
C TRP A 107 -15.73 -10.05 -19.76
N ALA A 108 -14.68 -10.25 -19.00
CA ALA A 108 -13.61 -11.23 -19.26
C ALA A 108 -14.12 -12.70 -19.22
N ILE A 109 -15.18 -13.00 -18.45
CA ILE A 109 -15.79 -14.33 -18.38
C ILE A 109 -16.59 -14.64 -19.68
N LEU A 110 -16.88 -13.65 -20.51
CA LEU A 110 -17.71 -13.87 -21.71
C LEU A 110 -16.87 -14.49 -22.84
N PRO A 111 -17.40 -15.49 -23.58
CA PRO A 111 -16.62 -16.34 -24.49
C PRO A 111 -16.04 -15.64 -25.73
N TRP A 112 -16.22 -14.34 -25.88
CA TRP A 112 -15.69 -13.55 -27.00
C TRP A 112 -14.54 -12.60 -26.63
N THR A 113 -14.02 -12.68 -25.40
CA THR A 113 -12.84 -11.93 -24.94
C THR A 113 -11.78 -12.85 -24.35
N PRO A 114 -11.22 -13.84 -25.09
CA PRO A 114 -10.10 -14.59 -24.55
C PRO A 114 -8.82 -13.81 -24.80
N SER A 115 -8.22 -13.23 -23.76
CA SER A 115 -6.79 -12.98 -23.79
C SER A 115 -6.08 -14.33 -23.55
N SER A 116 -5.21 -14.72 -24.45
CA SER A 116 -4.37 -15.91 -24.27
C SER A 116 -3.32 -15.62 -23.20
N ASP A 117 -2.75 -16.65 -22.56
CA ASP A 117 -1.61 -16.45 -21.63
C ASP A 117 -0.43 -15.74 -22.31
N ALA A 118 -0.27 -15.94 -23.65
CA ALA A 118 0.73 -15.24 -24.43
C ALA A 118 0.43 -13.73 -24.55
N ASP A 119 -0.83 -13.34 -24.69
CA ASP A 119 -1.24 -11.93 -24.76
C ASP A 119 -0.99 -11.26 -23.41
N ARG A 120 -1.38 -11.88 -22.30
CA ARG A 120 -1.13 -11.39 -20.92
C ARG A 120 0.35 -11.22 -20.63
N ARG A 121 1.18 -12.16 -21.07
CA ARG A 121 2.62 -12.07 -20.97
C ARG A 121 3.16 -10.88 -21.75
N SER A 122 2.69 -10.67 -22.97
CA SER A 122 3.06 -9.53 -23.82
C SER A 122 2.66 -8.19 -23.17
N SER A 123 1.47 -8.11 -22.56
CA SER A 123 1.02 -6.92 -21.82
C SER A 123 1.92 -6.65 -20.61
N LEU A 124 2.35 -7.71 -19.91
CA LEU A 124 3.28 -7.58 -18.78
C LEU A 124 4.67 -7.09 -19.23
N ASP A 125 5.21 -7.64 -20.31
CA ASP A 125 6.48 -7.18 -20.88
C ASP A 125 6.39 -5.71 -21.32
N ARG A 126 5.26 -5.29 -21.91
CA ARG A 126 5.02 -3.88 -22.26
C ARG A 126 4.93 -2.99 -21.01
N TYR A 127 4.28 -3.47 -19.95
CA TYR A 127 4.20 -2.73 -18.67
C TYR A 127 5.60 -2.44 -18.11
N VAL A 128 6.49 -3.43 -18.08
CA VAL A 128 7.86 -3.25 -17.60
C VAL A 128 8.58 -2.14 -18.39
N VAL A 129 8.43 -2.13 -19.71
CA VAL A 129 9.02 -1.09 -20.57
C VAL A 129 8.38 0.28 -20.27
N LEU A 130 7.06 0.35 -20.13
CA LEU A 130 6.34 1.61 -19.84
C LEU A 130 6.72 2.22 -18.48
N VAL A 131 7.03 1.39 -17.47
CA VAL A 131 7.49 1.88 -16.16
C VAL A 131 8.86 2.55 -16.28
N ASP A 132 9.78 1.98 -17.06
CA ASP A 132 11.09 2.58 -17.30
C ASP A 132 10.97 3.86 -18.15
N GLU A 133 10.18 3.82 -19.23
CA GLU A 133 9.89 5.00 -20.06
C GLU A 133 9.24 6.13 -19.22
N LEU A 134 8.33 5.81 -18.30
CA LEU A 134 7.69 6.77 -17.41
C LEU A 134 8.67 7.41 -16.44
N ARG A 135 9.63 6.63 -15.92
CA ARG A 135 10.69 7.15 -15.06
C ARG A 135 11.54 8.17 -15.82
N ASP A 136 12.02 7.79 -17.01
CA ASP A 136 12.85 8.65 -17.83
C ASP A 136 12.11 9.94 -18.24
N ALA A 137 10.83 9.84 -18.59
CA ALA A 137 10.00 10.99 -18.94
C ALA A 137 9.76 11.92 -17.73
N ASN A 138 9.55 11.38 -16.53
CA ASN A 138 9.41 12.17 -15.30
C ASN A 138 10.74 12.87 -14.93
N ASP A 139 11.88 12.20 -15.07
CA ASP A 139 13.20 12.79 -14.83
C ASP A 139 13.42 13.97 -15.80
N LEU A 140 13.11 13.79 -17.09
CA LEU A 140 13.17 14.87 -18.08
C LEU A 140 12.24 16.03 -17.73
N PHE A 141 10.99 15.75 -17.32
CA PHE A 141 10.03 16.77 -16.91
C PHE A 141 10.54 17.56 -15.70
N GLN A 142 11.10 16.88 -14.70
CA GLN A 142 11.70 17.52 -13.54
C GLN A 142 12.91 18.38 -13.92
N ASP A 143 13.79 17.87 -14.78
CA ASP A 143 14.96 18.62 -15.27
C ASP A 143 14.53 19.91 -15.97
N VAL A 144 13.58 19.84 -16.89
CA VAL A 144 13.07 21.00 -17.62
C VAL A 144 12.39 22.01 -16.70
N THR A 145 11.58 21.55 -15.74
CA THR A 145 10.85 22.42 -14.80
C THR A 145 11.76 23.02 -13.73
N SER A 146 12.91 22.43 -13.44
CA SER A 146 13.88 22.92 -12.45
C SER A 146 14.69 24.12 -12.96
N ILE A 147 14.72 24.37 -14.27
CA ILE A 147 15.46 25.50 -14.88
C ILE A 147 14.61 26.76 -14.73
N PRO A 148 15.11 27.83 -14.07
CA PRO A 148 14.41 29.12 -14.01
C PRO A 148 14.12 29.66 -15.42
N ASP A 149 12.90 30.16 -15.66
CA ASP A 149 12.46 30.68 -16.95
C ASP A 149 12.51 29.69 -18.12
N SER A 150 12.32 28.41 -17.85
CA SER A 150 12.22 27.39 -18.89
C SER A 150 11.19 27.73 -19.95
N ASP A 151 11.48 27.39 -21.20
CA ASP A 151 10.54 27.56 -22.30
C ASP A 151 9.26 26.75 -22.03
N ALA A 152 8.13 27.46 -21.92
CA ALA A 152 6.82 26.86 -21.64
C ALA A 152 6.45 25.77 -22.67
N ARG A 153 7.00 25.85 -23.90
CA ARG A 153 6.80 24.81 -24.91
C ARG A 153 7.52 23.53 -24.54
N LEU A 154 8.78 23.61 -24.05
CA LEU A 154 9.54 22.43 -23.61
C LEU A 154 8.89 21.76 -22.39
N VAL A 155 8.38 22.55 -21.46
CA VAL A 155 7.61 22.04 -20.30
C VAL A 155 6.36 21.32 -20.77
N ALA A 156 5.60 21.89 -21.71
CA ALA A 156 4.40 21.26 -22.25
C ALA A 156 4.72 19.96 -23.02
N GLU A 157 5.78 19.97 -23.85
CA GLU A 157 6.23 18.76 -24.59
C GLU A 157 6.65 17.64 -23.62
N ALA A 158 7.36 17.97 -22.54
CA ALA A 158 7.74 16.98 -21.51
C ALA A 158 6.51 16.42 -20.75
N GLN A 159 5.55 17.28 -20.40
CA GLN A 159 4.29 16.87 -19.78
C GLN A 159 3.47 15.98 -20.70
N ASP A 160 3.34 16.33 -21.99
CA ASP A 160 2.61 15.54 -22.98
C ASP A 160 3.22 14.14 -23.14
N ALA A 161 4.55 14.02 -23.06
CA ALA A 161 5.24 12.72 -23.08
C ALA A 161 4.87 11.86 -21.87
N VAL A 162 4.90 12.41 -20.66
CA VAL A 162 4.45 11.72 -19.43
C VAL A 162 3.00 11.28 -19.58
N ASP A 163 2.11 12.18 -19.99
CA ASP A 163 0.68 11.89 -20.14
C ASP A 163 0.38 10.81 -21.19
N GLN A 164 1.19 10.73 -22.25
CA GLN A 164 1.06 9.68 -23.25
C GLN A 164 1.40 8.32 -22.67
N ILE A 165 2.53 8.19 -21.97
CA ILE A 165 2.98 6.92 -21.36
C ILE A 165 1.96 6.46 -20.30
N VAL A 166 1.44 7.39 -19.49
CA VAL A 166 0.41 7.09 -18.50
C VAL A 166 -0.85 6.54 -19.17
N ARG A 167 -1.31 7.13 -20.30
CA ARG A 167 -2.47 6.61 -21.04
C ARG A 167 -2.23 5.20 -21.58
N GLU A 168 -1.06 4.95 -22.18
CA GLU A 168 -0.72 3.60 -22.69
C GLU A 168 -0.68 2.56 -21.55
N ARG A 169 -0.11 2.91 -20.40
CA ARG A 169 -0.12 2.05 -19.22
C ARG A 169 -1.54 1.75 -18.75
N ASP A 170 -2.39 2.77 -18.69
CA ASP A 170 -3.77 2.62 -18.21
C ASP A 170 -4.64 1.76 -19.13
N GLU A 171 -4.32 1.68 -20.42
CA GLU A 171 -5.00 0.80 -21.37
C GLU A 171 -4.75 -0.69 -21.08
N ILE A 172 -3.54 -1.05 -20.60
CA ILE A 172 -3.17 -2.45 -20.31
C ILE A 172 -3.29 -2.80 -18.82
N ARG A 173 -3.53 -1.82 -17.95
CA ARG A 173 -3.53 -1.96 -16.49
C ARG A 173 -4.47 -3.05 -16.00
N ASP A 174 -5.73 -3.04 -16.43
CA ASP A 174 -6.75 -3.99 -15.96
C ASP A 174 -6.34 -5.45 -16.26
N GLU A 175 -5.74 -5.69 -17.43
CA GLU A 175 -5.27 -7.03 -17.82
C GLU A 175 -4.10 -7.51 -16.95
N ILE A 176 -3.17 -6.61 -16.65
CA ILE A 176 -2.00 -6.92 -15.82
C ILE A 176 -2.42 -7.18 -14.37
N GLU A 177 -3.30 -6.35 -13.83
CA GLU A 177 -3.83 -6.54 -12.48
C GLU A 177 -4.49 -7.92 -12.36
N GLU A 178 -5.39 -8.29 -13.27
CA GLU A 178 -6.05 -9.60 -13.25
C GLU A 178 -5.06 -10.76 -13.40
N TYR A 179 -4.05 -10.62 -14.25
CA TYR A 179 -3.03 -11.66 -14.44
C TYR A 179 -2.21 -11.89 -13.16
N LEU A 180 -1.74 -10.82 -12.54
CA LEU A 180 -0.97 -10.90 -11.30
C LEU A 180 -1.82 -11.40 -10.13
N GLU A 181 -3.06 -10.93 -9.99
CA GLU A 181 -4.02 -11.38 -8.98
C GLU A 181 -4.29 -12.88 -9.07
N GLN A 182 -4.39 -13.40 -10.30
CA GLN A 182 -4.54 -14.83 -10.52
C GLN A 182 -3.31 -15.59 -10.01
N ILE A 183 -2.09 -15.18 -10.41
CA ILE A 183 -0.86 -15.87 -10.02
C ILE A 183 -0.65 -15.80 -8.50
N ILE A 184 -0.85 -14.62 -7.88
CA ILE A 184 -0.76 -14.47 -6.42
C ILE A 184 -1.77 -15.40 -5.74
N THR A 185 -3.01 -15.46 -6.23
CA THR A 185 -4.05 -16.36 -5.70
C THR A 185 -3.64 -17.82 -5.80
N GLU A 186 -3.05 -18.24 -6.93
CA GLU A 186 -2.52 -19.59 -7.10
C GLU A 186 -1.39 -19.89 -6.10
N ILE A 187 -0.43 -18.98 -5.95
CA ILE A 187 0.73 -19.17 -5.05
C ILE A 187 0.30 -19.24 -3.57
N VAL A 188 -0.57 -18.34 -3.10
CA VAL A 188 -1.01 -18.36 -1.69
C VAL A 188 -1.83 -19.59 -1.30
N THR A 189 -2.28 -20.36 -2.29
CA THR A 189 -3.00 -21.64 -2.08
C THR A 189 -2.11 -22.87 -2.18
N THR A 190 -0.81 -22.71 -2.48
CA THR A 190 0.13 -23.84 -2.54
C THR A 190 0.56 -24.31 -1.16
N ASP A 191 1.04 -25.55 -1.09
CA ASP A 191 1.65 -26.11 0.13
C ASP A 191 2.94 -25.36 0.51
N ASP A 192 3.62 -24.72 -0.45
CA ASP A 192 4.84 -23.92 -0.21
C ASP A 192 4.57 -22.67 0.63
N VAL A 193 3.36 -22.11 0.55
CA VAL A 193 2.92 -21.00 1.40
C VAL A 193 2.15 -21.50 2.62
N ASP A 194 1.32 -22.53 2.45
CA ASP A 194 0.47 -23.14 3.49
C ASP A 194 -0.34 -22.15 4.33
N LEU A 195 -0.92 -21.13 3.71
CA LEU A 195 -1.75 -20.15 4.42
C LEU A 195 -3.24 -20.40 4.23
N VAL A 196 -3.68 -20.69 3.00
CA VAL A 196 -5.08 -20.87 2.60
C VAL A 196 -5.21 -22.13 1.74
N GLN A 197 -6.11 -23.06 2.08
CA GLN A 197 -6.19 -24.35 1.39
C GLN A 197 -7.15 -24.42 0.22
N ALA A 198 -8.30 -23.75 0.26
CA ALA A 198 -9.35 -23.95 -0.75
C ALA A 198 -10.08 -22.68 -1.21
N PHE A 199 -10.08 -21.65 -0.41
CA PHE A 199 -10.80 -20.41 -0.67
C PHE A 199 -10.03 -19.22 -0.12
N VAL A 200 -9.53 -18.36 -1.02
CA VAL A 200 -8.79 -17.15 -0.66
C VAL A 200 -9.79 -16.07 -0.25
N TRP A 201 -9.70 -15.65 1.01
CA TRP A 201 -10.51 -14.56 1.55
C TRP A 201 -9.69 -13.65 2.47
N PRO A 202 -9.67 -12.34 2.22
CA PRO A 202 -10.27 -11.64 1.08
C PRO A 202 -9.67 -12.10 -0.25
N PRO A 203 -10.39 -11.98 -1.38
CA PRO A 203 -9.77 -12.25 -2.67
C PRO A 203 -8.58 -11.31 -2.90
N VAL A 204 -7.58 -11.80 -3.63
CA VAL A 204 -6.48 -10.93 -4.08
C VAL A 204 -7.08 -9.94 -5.08
N ASP A 205 -7.05 -8.68 -4.73
CA ASP A 205 -7.61 -7.59 -5.55
C ASP A 205 -6.85 -6.30 -5.27
N PHE A 206 -6.24 -5.73 -6.30
CA PHE A 206 -5.49 -4.48 -6.17
C PHE A 206 -5.65 -3.60 -7.40
N ARG A 207 -5.34 -2.31 -7.25
CA ARG A 207 -5.36 -1.30 -8.30
C ARG A 207 -4.01 -0.61 -8.36
N ILE A 208 -3.40 -0.58 -9.53
CA ILE A 208 -2.20 0.22 -9.78
C ILE A 208 -2.63 1.68 -9.94
N ASP A 209 -2.42 2.46 -8.89
CA ASP A 209 -2.84 3.86 -8.81
C ASP A 209 -1.89 4.63 -7.87
N SER A 210 -2.05 5.94 -7.76
CA SER A 210 -1.29 6.76 -6.81
C SER A 210 -1.83 6.56 -5.39
N PRO A 211 -1.07 5.94 -4.47
CA PRO A 211 -1.50 5.80 -3.09
C PRO A 211 -1.68 7.18 -2.43
N PRO A 212 -2.61 7.31 -1.47
CA PRO A 212 -2.73 8.53 -0.71
C PRO A 212 -1.44 8.85 0.03
N LYS A 213 -1.20 10.13 0.30
CA LYS A 213 -0.21 10.53 1.28
C LYS A 213 -0.78 10.36 2.68
N LEU A 214 0.09 10.28 3.67
CA LEU A 214 -0.29 10.16 5.07
C LEU A 214 0.22 11.39 5.83
N LEU A 215 -0.70 12.14 6.43
CA LEU A 215 -0.35 13.14 7.44
C LEU A 215 -0.16 12.40 8.77
N VAL A 216 1.06 12.38 9.27
CA VAL A 216 1.43 11.81 10.57
C VAL A 216 1.64 12.94 11.54
N THR A 217 1.10 12.82 12.75
CA THR A 217 1.36 13.72 13.86
C THR A 217 2.00 13.00 15.04
N SER A 218 2.86 13.72 15.76
CA SER A 218 3.54 13.29 16.98
C SER A 218 3.58 14.46 17.97
N PRO A 219 3.56 14.22 19.29
CA PRO A 219 3.91 15.26 20.23
C PRO A 219 5.33 15.75 19.97
N ARG A 220 5.65 16.98 20.36
CA ARG A 220 7.01 17.50 20.20
C ARG A 220 8.00 16.96 21.25
N ASN A 221 7.49 16.59 22.42
CA ASN A 221 8.30 16.11 23.55
C ASN A 221 8.56 14.60 23.55
N GLU A 222 7.98 13.86 22.61
CA GLU A 222 8.21 12.41 22.48
C GLU A 222 8.02 11.96 21.03
N ILE A 223 8.62 10.83 20.65
CA ILE A 223 8.41 10.23 19.32
C ILE A 223 7.38 9.14 19.42
N ARG A 224 6.12 9.50 19.14
CA ARG A 224 4.96 8.61 19.15
C ARG A 224 3.94 9.05 18.11
N ARG A 225 3.42 8.12 17.33
CA ARG A 225 2.34 8.43 16.39
C ARG A 225 1.03 8.66 17.16
N VAL A 226 0.49 9.89 17.04
CA VAL A 226 -0.81 10.25 17.61
C VAL A 226 -1.92 9.94 16.62
N GLU A 227 -1.74 10.40 15.36
CA GLU A 227 -2.73 10.27 14.31
C GLU A 227 -2.08 9.98 12.97
N GLY A 228 -2.91 9.42 12.07
CA GLY A 228 -2.63 9.30 10.67
C GLY A 228 -3.88 9.66 9.87
N VAL A 229 -3.81 10.70 9.05
CA VAL A 229 -4.89 11.11 8.16
C VAL A 229 -4.48 10.88 6.72
N LEU A 230 -5.32 10.18 5.95
CA LEU A 230 -5.08 9.96 4.53
C LEU A 230 -5.34 11.27 3.75
N ILE A 231 -4.35 11.68 2.98
CA ILE A 231 -4.33 12.94 2.22
C ILE A 231 -4.30 12.63 0.73
N ASP A 232 -4.99 13.44 -0.05
CA ASP A 232 -4.99 13.37 -1.51
C ASP A 232 -3.55 13.29 -2.05
N PRO A 233 -3.20 12.31 -2.92
CA PRO A 233 -1.87 12.18 -3.49
C PRO A 233 -1.43 13.43 -4.26
N ASP A 234 -2.38 14.18 -4.83
CA ASP A 234 -2.13 15.36 -5.66
C ASP A 234 -2.00 16.67 -4.87
N ILE A 235 -1.97 16.61 -3.51
CA ILE A 235 -1.79 17.79 -2.69
C ILE A 235 -0.51 18.56 -3.07
N SER A 236 -0.63 19.86 -3.26
CA SER A 236 0.51 20.72 -3.62
C SER A 236 1.54 20.85 -2.49
N ALA A 237 2.78 21.17 -2.87
CA ALA A 237 3.85 21.42 -1.89
C ALA A 237 3.51 22.61 -0.95
N SER A 238 2.85 23.65 -1.47
CA SER A 238 2.43 24.80 -0.66
C SER A 238 1.39 24.43 0.40
N GLU A 239 0.40 23.62 0.04
CA GLU A 239 -0.62 23.15 0.99
C GLU A 239 -0.04 22.17 2.01
N THR A 240 0.89 21.29 1.56
CA THR A 240 1.64 20.41 2.48
C THR A 240 2.36 21.22 3.55
N LEU A 241 3.10 22.27 3.15
CA LEU A 241 3.82 23.14 4.09
C LEU A 241 2.85 23.91 4.99
N ARG A 242 1.73 24.41 4.46
CA ARG A 242 0.71 25.13 5.24
C ARG A 242 0.15 24.25 6.36
N ILE A 243 -0.29 23.02 6.04
CA ILE A 243 -0.85 22.10 7.01
C ILE A 243 0.18 21.76 8.10
N GLU A 244 1.41 21.42 7.70
CA GLU A 244 2.46 21.07 8.66
C GLU A 244 2.85 22.24 9.57
N SER A 245 2.93 23.47 9.02
CA SER A 245 3.24 24.67 9.80
C SER A 245 2.10 25.03 10.76
N GLU A 246 0.85 24.95 10.30
CA GLU A 246 -0.32 25.23 11.13
C GLU A 246 -0.39 24.28 12.35
N LEU A 247 -0.15 22.98 12.12
CA LEU A 247 -0.13 22.00 13.22
C LEU A 247 1.03 22.25 14.20
N SER A 248 2.18 22.66 13.70
CA SER A 248 3.35 22.94 14.54
C SER A 248 3.21 24.23 15.35
N GLU A 249 2.78 25.33 14.70
CA GLU A 249 2.76 26.66 15.30
C GLU A 249 1.55 26.90 16.21
N LEU A 250 0.39 26.36 15.84
CA LEU A 250 -0.87 26.61 16.55
C LEU A 250 -1.29 25.50 17.50
N HIS A 251 -0.80 24.28 17.28
CA HIS A 251 -1.28 23.09 18.00
C HIS A 251 -0.15 22.31 18.72
N ASP A 252 1.07 22.81 18.68
CA ASP A 252 2.25 22.22 19.35
C ASP A 252 2.47 20.73 18.99
N LEU A 253 2.25 20.39 17.71
CA LEU A 253 2.42 19.06 17.18
C LEU A 253 3.55 19.01 16.14
N SER A 254 4.40 18.03 16.21
CA SER A 254 5.26 17.66 15.09
C SER A 254 4.41 16.99 14.02
N ALA A 255 4.47 17.49 12.78
CA ALA A 255 3.65 17.01 11.67
C ALA A 255 4.48 16.76 10.40
N LEU A 256 4.12 15.72 9.66
CA LEU A 256 4.73 15.37 8.39
C LEU A 256 3.70 14.73 7.45
N ILE A 257 3.58 15.27 6.23
CA ILE A 257 2.86 14.60 5.13
C ILE A 257 3.87 13.80 4.32
N ILE A 258 3.69 12.49 4.28
CA ILE A 258 4.61 11.55 3.64
C ILE A 258 3.88 10.67 2.63
N GLN A 259 4.59 10.26 1.56
CA GLN A 259 4.09 9.28 0.60
C GLN A 259 3.99 7.90 1.24
N THR A 260 2.86 7.21 1.10
CA THR A 260 2.74 5.80 1.49
C THR A 260 3.28 4.87 0.41
N GLY A 261 3.71 3.67 0.81
CA GLY A 261 4.21 2.65 -0.12
C GLY A 261 3.11 1.90 -0.85
N GLY A 262 1.91 1.88 -0.29
CA GLY A 262 0.70 1.24 -0.76
C GLY A 262 -0.42 1.56 0.22
N LEU A 263 -1.58 0.95 0.05
CA LEU A 263 -2.68 1.04 1.00
C LEU A 263 -3.50 -0.25 0.97
N ALA A 264 -3.59 -0.91 2.10
CA ALA A 264 -4.50 -2.04 2.28
C ALA A 264 -5.95 -1.53 2.32
N SER A 265 -6.66 -1.76 1.23
CA SER A 265 -8.07 -1.45 1.03
C SER A 265 -8.69 -2.51 0.11
N PHE A 266 -9.89 -2.31 -0.41
CA PHE A 266 -10.48 -3.27 -1.33
C PHE A 266 -11.10 -2.57 -2.56
N PRO A 267 -10.40 -2.63 -3.72
CA PRO A 267 -9.06 -3.20 -3.98
C PRO A 267 -7.95 -2.47 -3.23
N SER A 268 -6.81 -3.10 -2.99
CA SER A 268 -5.63 -2.44 -2.43
C SER A 268 -5.04 -1.43 -3.43
N VAL A 269 -4.51 -0.31 -2.95
CA VAL A 269 -3.85 0.69 -3.81
C VAL A 269 -2.36 0.38 -3.89
N ILE A 270 -1.86 0.11 -5.08
CA ILE A 270 -0.46 -0.23 -5.33
C ILE A 270 0.18 0.81 -6.24
N PRO A 271 1.33 1.41 -5.87
CA PRO A 271 1.97 2.42 -6.70
C PRO A 271 2.50 1.86 -8.02
N THR A 272 2.67 2.74 -8.99
CA THR A 272 3.41 2.41 -10.22
C THR A 272 4.90 2.33 -9.91
N VAL A 273 5.42 1.12 -9.86
CA VAL A 273 6.83 0.80 -9.57
C VAL A 273 7.29 -0.34 -10.46
N ASP A 274 8.57 -0.71 -10.39
CA ASP A 274 9.05 -1.90 -11.09
C ASP A 274 8.26 -3.16 -10.70
N LEU A 275 8.18 -4.11 -11.63
CA LEU A 275 7.31 -5.28 -11.50
C LEU A 275 7.58 -6.10 -10.24
N LYS A 276 8.86 -6.33 -9.89
CA LYS A 276 9.20 -7.13 -8.71
C LYS A 276 8.65 -6.47 -7.45
N ARG A 277 8.88 -5.18 -7.30
CA ARG A 277 8.40 -4.40 -6.17
C ARG A 277 6.89 -4.28 -6.14
N LEU A 278 6.24 -4.11 -7.29
CA LEU A 278 4.79 -4.10 -7.40
C LEU A 278 4.18 -5.38 -6.84
N ILE A 279 4.75 -6.55 -7.19
CA ILE A 279 4.30 -7.85 -6.70
C ILE A 279 4.51 -7.95 -5.18
N ASP A 280 5.68 -7.54 -4.68
CA ASP A 280 5.99 -7.57 -3.24
C ASP A 280 4.99 -6.72 -2.45
N ILE A 281 4.70 -5.49 -2.93
CA ILE A 281 3.71 -4.61 -2.29
C ILE A 281 2.31 -5.20 -2.38
N ALA A 282 1.91 -5.77 -3.53
CA ALA A 282 0.59 -6.38 -3.66
C ALA A 282 0.37 -7.52 -2.66
N CYS A 283 1.38 -8.38 -2.45
CA CYS A 283 1.34 -9.44 -1.45
C CYS A 283 1.31 -8.89 -0.01
N HIS A 284 2.09 -7.83 0.27
CA HIS A 284 2.13 -7.13 1.55
C HIS A 284 0.75 -6.55 1.91
N GLU A 285 0.16 -5.74 1.03
CA GLU A 285 -1.14 -5.11 1.26
C GLU A 285 -2.28 -6.14 1.35
N TRP A 286 -2.20 -7.22 0.54
CA TRP A 286 -3.14 -8.31 0.66
C TRP A 286 -3.08 -8.99 2.02
N LEU A 287 -1.88 -9.18 2.60
CA LEU A 287 -1.74 -9.79 3.92
C LEU A 287 -2.38 -8.91 5.00
N HIS A 288 -2.23 -7.59 4.95
CA HIS A 288 -2.97 -6.69 5.85
C HIS A 288 -4.48 -6.92 5.74
N GLY A 289 -5.01 -6.98 4.52
CA GLY A 289 -6.42 -7.31 4.26
C GLY A 289 -6.84 -8.65 4.86
N TYR A 290 -6.01 -9.68 4.73
CA TYR A 290 -6.24 -11.00 5.34
C TYR A 290 -6.24 -10.92 6.87
N LEU A 291 -5.25 -10.24 7.47
CA LEU A 291 -5.09 -10.14 8.92
C LEU A 291 -6.20 -9.33 9.59
N MET A 292 -6.90 -8.43 8.88
CA MET A 292 -8.06 -7.71 9.41
C MET A 292 -9.16 -8.62 9.96
N PHE A 293 -9.26 -9.86 9.46
CA PHE A 293 -10.22 -10.86 9.95
C PHE A 293 -9.74 -11.57 11.23
N TYR A 294 -8.53 -11.27 11.71
CA TYR A 294 -7.91 -11.89 12.87
C TYR A 294 -7.58 -10.86 13.96
N PRO A 295 -7.40 -11.31 15.22
CA PRO A 295 -7.05 -10.42 16.33
C PRO A 295 -5.80 -9.58 16.06
N PHE A 296 -4.75 -10.18 15.51
CA PHE A 296 -3.47 -9.54 15.21
C PHE A 296 -3.61 -8.34 14.26
N GLY A 297 -4.45 -8.45 13.22
CA GLY A 297 -4.71 -7.33 12.34
C GLY A 297 -5.50 -6.20 13.02
N ARG A 298 -6.38 -6.52 13.95
CA ARG A 298 -7.12 -5.50 14.72
C ARG A 298 -6.24 -4.80 15.75
N ALA A 299 -5.26 -5.51 16.34
CA ALA A 299 -4.30 -4.94 17.27
C ALA A 299 -3.42 -3.86 16.63
N TYR A 300 -3.25 -3.86 15.30
CA TYR A 300 -2.57 -2.82 14.51
C TYR A 300 -3.00 -1.40 14.86
N PHE A 301 -4.29 -1.20 15.13
CA PHE A 301 -4.86 0.14 15.38
C PHE A 301 -4.83 0.57 16.84
N VAL A 302 -4.44 -0.31 17.73
CA VAL A 302 -4.57 -0.10 19.19
C VAL A 302 -3.21 -0.03 19.88
N ASP A 303 -2.20 -0.70 19.31
CA ASP A 303 -0.91 -0.92 19.94
C ASP A 303 0.22 -0.70 18.91
N ASP A 304 1.20 0.15 19.24
CA ASP A 304 2.26 0.54 18.31
C ASP A 304 3.27 -0.61 18.07
N GLU A 305 3.55 -1.42 19.10
CA GLU A 305 4.40 -2.61 18.98
C GLU A 305 3.71 -3.68 18.11
N MET A 306 2.41 -3.90 18.31
CA MET A 306 1.65 -4.82 17.45
C MET A 306 1.53 -4.31 16.01
N ARG A 307 1.45 -3.00 15.81
CA ARG A 307 1.53 -2.39 14.46
C ARG A 307 2.87 -2.71 13.82
N SER A 308 3.97 -2.49 14.55
CA SER A 308 5.32 -2.77 14.06
C SER A 308 5.53 -4.24 13.73
N ALA A 309 4.99 -5.15 14.55
CA ALA A 309 5.03 -6.59 14.28
C ALA A 309 4.21 -6.95 13.03
N ASN A 310 3.06 -6.30 12.83
CA ASN A 310 2.19 -6.53 11.68
C ASN A 310 2.83 -6.06 10.36
N GLU A 311 3.43 -4.86 10.34
CA GLU A 311 4.18 -4.34 9.19
C GLU A 311 5.37 -5.23 8.85
N THR A 312 6.13 -5.67 9.86
CA THR A 312 7.28 -6.56 9.64
C THR A 312 6.84 -7.92 9.08
N LEU A 313 5.76 -8.49 9.62
CA LEU A 313 5.21 -9.74 9.09
C LEU A 313 4.75 -9.57 7.64
N ALA A 314 4.11 -8.45 7.31
CA ALA A 314 3.66 -8.15 5.97
C ALA A 314 4.85 -7.95 5.00
N ASP A 315 5.93 -7.34 5.45
CA ASP A 315 7.17 -7.19 4.68
C ASP A 315 7.84 -8.55 4.40
N VAL A 316 7.94 -9.43 5.41
CA VAL A 316 8.49 -10.79 5.24
C VAL A 316 7.64 -11.59 4.26
N PHE A 317 6.32 -11.58 4.45
CA PHE A 317 5.38 -12.27 3.59
C PHE A 317 5.40 -11.73 2.15
N GLY A 318 5.36 -10.40 1.99
CA GLY A 318 5.37 -9.73 0.70
C GLY A 318 6.59 -10.09 -0.12
N ARG A 319 7.78 -10.05 0.50
CA ARG A 319 9.05 -10.43 -0.17
C ARG A 319 9.11 -11.92 -0.53
N GLU A 320 8.66 -12.79 0.37
CA GLU A 320 8.77 -14.23 0.16
C GLU A 320 7.76 -14.74 -0.89
N VAL A 321 6.49 -14.40 -0.72
CA VAL A 321 5.44 -14.75 -1.69
C VAL A 321 5.67 -14.01 -3.01
N GLY A 322 6.05 -12.73 -2.96
CA GLY A 322 6.40 -11.95 -4.15
C GLY A 322 7.54 -12.57 -4.95
N GLN A 323 8.56 -13.14 -4.28
CA GLN A 323 9.63 -13.87 -4.96
C GLN A 323 9.12 -15.16 -5.60
N MET A 324 8.23 -15.90 -4.96
CA MET A 324 7.60 -17.08 -5.55
C MET A 324 6.80 -16.72 -6.81
N VAL A 325 6.00 -15.64 -6.74
CA VAL A 325 5.23 -15.12 -7.87
C VAL A 325 6.15 -14.71 -9.02
N TYR A 326 7.19 -13.95 -8.72
CA TYR A 326 8.17 -13.50 -9.72
C TYR A 326 8.87 -14.68 -10.41
N SER A 327 9.35 -15.65 -9.61
CA SER A 327 9.95 -16.88 -10.12
C SER A 327 9.00 -17.68 -11.02
N ARG A 328 7.70 -17.73 -10.65
CA ARG A 328 6.64 -18.37 -11.43
C ARG A 328 6.39 -17.70 -12.77
N ILE A 329 6.41 -16.35 -12.80
CA ILE A 329 6.20 -15.55 -14.03
C ILE A 329 7.35 -15.75 -15.01
N PHE A 330 8.60 -15.74 -14.54
CA PHE A 330 9.79 -15.77 -15.38
C PHE A 330 10.41 -17.16 -15.56
N ASP A 331 9.78 -18.19 -15.01
CA ASP A 331 10.29 -19.59 -15.02
C ASP A 331 11.71 -19.66 -14.43
N GLU A 332 11.95 -18.88 -13.38
CA GLU A 332 13.22 -18.84 -12.67
C GLU A 332 13.19 -19.70 -11.41
N PRO A 333 14.33 -20.27 -10.98
CA PRO A 333 14.40 -20.99 -9.72
C PRO A 333 14.01 -20.06 -8.54
N TYR A 334 13.15 -20.55 -7.65
CA TYR A 334 12.87 -19.84 -6.41
C TYR A 334 14.12 -19.75 -5.53
N VAL A 335 14.44 -18.54 -5.09
CA VAL A 335 15.48 -18.28 -4.10
C VAL A 335 14.83 -17.58 -2.92
N ALA A 336 14.84 -18.24 -1.77
CA ALA A 336 14.26 -17.67 -0.55
C ALA A 336 14.92 -16.33 -0.22
N PRO A 337 14.15 -15.29 0.12
CA PRO A 337 14.72 -14.04 0.60
C PRO A 337 15.57 -14.29 1.86
N VAL A 338 16.76 -13.71 1.86
CA VAL A 338 17.64 -13.77 3.02
C VAL A 338 17.23 -12.69 4.01
N ARG A 339 17.30 -13.02 5.30
CA ARG A 339 17.17 -12.00 6.38
C ARG A 339 18.04 -10.81 6.03
N PRO A 340 17.49 -9.62 5.92
CA PRO A 340 18.29 -8.45 5.66
C PRO A 340 19.17 -8.17 6.87
N GLU A 341 20.47 -8.32 6.72
CA GLU A 341 21.44 -7.89 7.76
C GLU A 341 21.34 -6.38 8.01
N THR A 342 20.75 -5.64 7.04
CA THR A 342 20.40 -4.23 7.13
C THR A 342 19.29 -3.92 6.10
N ALA A 343 18.05 -4.07 6.49
CA ALA A 343 16.90 -4.12 5.57
C ALA A 343 16.43 -2.79 4.96
N PHE A 344 17.23 -1.77 4.93
CA PHE A 344 16.78 -0.43 4.51
C PHE A 344 16.84 -0.15 3.00
N LEU A 345 17.33 -1.03 2.18
CA LEU A 345 17.49 -0.75 0.75
C LEU A 345 16.19 -0.84 -0.06
N SER A 346 15.13 -1.45 0.45
CA SER A 346 13.91 -1.70 -0.33
C SER A 346 12.97 -0.49 -0.48
N TRP A 347 12.89 0.40 0.51
CA TRP A 347 12.00 1.57 0.49
C TRP A 347 12.56 2.78 -0.27
N ARG A 348 13.82 2.75 -0.66
CA ARG A 348 14.54 3.89 -1.20
C ARG A 348 14.26 4.22 -2.65
N SER A 349 13.76 3.28 -3.43
CA SER A 349 13.51 3.49 -4.86
C SER A 349 12.16 4.13 -5.17
N VAL A 350 11.32 4.43 -4.17
CA VAL A 350 10.05 5.18 -4.41
C VAL A 350 10.30 6.67 -4.62
N ASN A 351 11.33 7.23 -4.00
CA ASN A 351 11.70 8.64 -4.19
C ASN A 351 12.93 8.70 -5.08
N GLY A 352 12.73 8.65 -6.40
CA GLY A 352 13.72 8.61 -7.47
C GLY A 352 14.87 9.62 -7.39
N SER A 353 15.78 9.45 -6.44
CA SER A 353 17.05 10.15 -6.41
C SER A 353 18.17 9.16 -6.66
N SER A 354 18.44 8.87 -7.92
CA SER A 354 19.71 8.29 -8.37
C SER A 354 20.82 9.33 -8.24
N SER A 355 21.29 9.61 -7.01
CA SER A 355 22.56 10.31 -6.87
C SER A 355 23.70 9.28 -6.99
N LYS A 356 24.40 9.30 -8.11
CA LYS A 356 25.71 8.65 -8.31
C LYS A 356 26.77 9.37 -7.48
N GLY A 357 26.65 9.32 -6.16
CA GLY A 357 27.67 9.79 -5.22
C GLY A 357 28.41 8.59 -4.62
N ASN A 358 29.60 8.82 -4.12
CA ASN A 358 30.52 7.86 -3.52
C ASN A 358 29.87 7.11 -2.32
N LEU A 359 28.98 6.15 -2.60
CA LEU A 359 28.09 5.45 -1.65
C LEU A 359 28.84 4.37 -0.83
N ASP A 360 30.12 4.10 -1.15
CA ASP A 360 30.88 2.99 -0.54
C ASP A 360 31.41 3.28 0.88
N GLN A 361 31.16 4.45 1.45
CA GLN A 361 31.66 4.80 2.81
C GLN A 361 30.58 5.33 3.77
N PHE A 362 29.38 5.76 3.28
CA PHE A 362 28.36 6.32 4.18
C PHE A 362 27.30 5.28 4.56
N ASN A 363 27.25 4.94 5.84
CA ASN A 363 26.24 4.02 6.37
C ASN A 363 24.98 4.80 6.80
N PHE A 364 24.01 4.91 5.89
CA PHE A 364 22.74 5.59 6.13
C PHE A 364 21.98 5.00 7.32
N ASN A 365 22.00 3.68 7.50
CA ASN A 365 21.25 3.01 8.56
C ASN A 365 21.81 3.37 9.93
N GLN A 366 23.12 3.29 10.06
CA GLN A 366 23.78 3.70 11.29
C GLN A 366 23.54 5.18 11.59
N PHE A 367 23.63 6.03 10.57
CA PHE A 367 23.40 7.47 10.71
C PHE A 367 21.99 7.78 11.22
N MET A 368 20.95 7.14 10.69
CA MET A 368 19.58 7.36 11.11
C MET A 368 19.29 6.78 12.49
N SER A 369 19.85 5.62 12.80
CA SER A 369 19.76 5.02 14.15
C SER A 369 20.40 5.91 15.22
N GLU A 370 21.61 6.40 14.97
CA GLU A 370 22.29 7.35 15.86
C GLU A 370 21.48 8.65 16.03
N THR A 371 20.92 9.15 14.91
CA THR A 371 20.09 10.36 14.95
C THR A 371 18.84 10.14 15.80
N ARG A 372 18.19 9.00 15.67
CA ARG A 372 17.01 8.64 16.47
C ARG A 372 17.36 8.53 17.95
N GLN A 373 18.39 7.76 18.31
CA GLN A 373 18.79 7.54 19.70
C GLN A 373 19.18 8.83 20.41
N HIS A 374 19.93 9.70 19.73
CA HIS A 374 20.30 10.98 20.33
C HIS A 374 19.10 11.94 20.47
N THR A 375 18.19 11.94 19.50
CA THR A 375 16.93 12.70 19.60
C THR A 375 16.11 12.22 20.79
N ASP A 376 15.93 10.90 20.95
CA ASP A 376 15.22 10.34 22.11
C ASP A 376 15.86 10.76 23.43
N SER A 377 17.20 10.77 23.51
CA SER A 377 17.92 11.22 24.72
C SER A 377 17.64 12.70 25.03
N LEU A 378 17.65 13.58 24.03
CA LEU A 378 17.35 14.99 24.23
C LEU A 378 15.88 15.21 24.67
N LEU A 379 14.94 14.48 24.08
CA LEU A 379 13.53 14.57 24.46
C LEU A 379 13.26 14.04 25.87
N LEU A 380 13.99 12.99 26.31
CA LEU A 380 13.92 12.50 27.70
C LEU A 380 14.41 13.54 28.71
N ASP A 381 15.35 14.41 28.31
CA ASP A 381 15.84 15.51 29.11
C ASP A 381 15.00 16.79 29.00
N ASP A 382 13.84 16.73 28.32
CA ASP A 382 12.93 17.85 28.04
C ASP A 382 13.56 18.99 27.19
N LEU A 383 14.57 18.64 26.37
CA LEU A 383 15.32 19.58 25.50
C LEU A 383 14.73 19.55 24.07
N ILE A 384 13.47 20.01 23.93
CA ILE A 384 12.70 19.87 22.69
C ILE A 384 13.34 20.68 21.56
N GLU A 385 13.67 21.95 21.79
CA GLU A 385 14.25 22.84 20.77
C GLU A 385 15.64 22.35 20.31
N GLU A 386 16.43 21.81 21.22
CA GLU A 386 17.74 21.22 20.92
C GLU A 386 17.58 19.94 20.09
N ALA A 387 16.59 19.10 20.41
CA ALA A 387 16.27 17.90 19.64
C ALA A 387 15.86 18.25 18.20
N GLU A 388 15.02 19.26 18.01
CA GLU A 388 14.59 19.74 16.70
C GLU A 388 15.74 20.35 15.90
N ALA A 389 16.56 21.18 16.53
CA ALA A 389 17.76 21.76 15.91
C ALA A 389 18.78 20.67 15.51
N TYR A 390 18.93 19.64 16.34
CA TYR A 390 19.78 18.49 16.04
C TYR A 390 19.26 17.71 14.84
N MET A 391 17.96 17.37 14.80
CA MET A 391 17.36 16.67 13.66
C MET A 391 17.52 17.44 12.34
N GLU A 392 17.37 18.77 12.36
CA GLU A 392 17.61 19.61 11.17
C GLU A 392 19.09 19.62 10.76
N THR A 393 20.01 19.67 11.71
CA THR A 393 21.45 19.55 11.42
C THR A 393 21.76 18.24 10.73
N ARG A 394 21.24 17.14 11.24
CA ARG A 394 21.42 15.79 10.65
C ARG A 394 20.80 15.69 9.26
N ARG A 395 19.65 16.33 9.03
CA ARG A 395 19.02 16.41 7.69
C ARG A 395 19.93 17.12 6.67
N ILE A 396 20.56 18.22 7.08
CA ILE A 396 21.50 18.98 6.23
C ILE A 396 22.76 18.13 5.93
N GLU A 397 23.27 17.38 6.91
CA GLU A 397 24.39 16.45 6.71
C GLU A 397 24.03 15.38 5.69
N LEU A 398 22.82 14.79 5.76
CA LEU A 398 22.31 13.82 4.78
C LEU A 398 22.23 14.43 3.38
N LEU A 399 21.77 15.66 3.26
CA LEU A 399 21.73 16.34 1.96
C LEU A 399 23.14 16.48 1.36
N GLY A 400 24.15 16.76 2.20
CA GLY A 400 25.56 16.77 1.80
C GLY A 400 26.09 15.40 1.33
N GLN A 401 25.50 14.30 1.79
CA GLN A 401 25.79 12.94 1.36
C GLN A 401 24.94 12.50 0.13
N GLY A 402 24.14 13.39 -0.45
CA GLY A 402 23.31 13.12 -1.61
C GLY A 402 21.92 12.51 -1.28
N TYR A 403 21.51 12.55 -0.01
CA TYR A 403 20.19 12.08 0.43
C TYR A 403 19.22 13.25 0.58
N SER A 404 18.25 13.36 -0.29
CA SER A 404 17.24 14.42 -0.25
C SER A 404 16.04 14.02 0.59
N ILE A 405 16.12 14.21 1.92
CA ILE A 405 14.98 14.07 2.83
C ILE A 405 14.42 15.45 3.12
N ARG A 406 13.14 15.65 2.85
CA ARG A 406 12.47 16.95 2.99
C ARG A 406 12.46 17.48 4.43
N LYS A 407 12.18 16.60 5.40
CA LYS A 407 12.04 16.96 6.81
C LYS A 407 12.36 15.75 7.69
N ILE A 408 13.13 15.95 8.75
CA ILE A 408 13.33 14.97 9.81
C ILE A 408 12.85 15.64 11.10
N ASN A 409 11.81 15.06 11.72
CA ASN A 409 11.19 15.52 12.95
C ASN A 409 10.59 14.33 13.72
N GLN A 410 9.93 14.58 14.84
CA GLN A 410 9.30 13.53 15.65
C GLN A 410 8.28 12.70 14.82
N ALA A 411 7.46 13.36 13.98
CA ALA A 411 6.51 12.67 13.11
C ALA A 411 7.20 11.76 12.06
N TYR A 412 8.37 12.17 11.54
CA TYR A 412 9.19 11.34 10.65
C TYR A 412 9.60 10.04 11.34
N PHE A 413 10.15 10.15 12.55
CA PHE A 413 10.57 8.98 13.31
C PHE A 413 9.37 8.15 13.81
N ALA A 414 8.26 8.78 14.15
CA ALA A 414 7.04 8.09 14.55
C ALA A 414 6.44 7.26 13.40
N PHE A 415 6.59 7.70 12.15
CA PHE A 415 6.17 6.94 10.98
C PHE A 415 7.17 5.84 10.63
N HIS A 416 8.44 6.20 10.41
CA HIS A 416 9.45 5.24 9.98
C HIS A 416 9.82 4.23 11.08
N GLY A 417 9.68 4.61 12.35
CA GLY A 417 9.89 3.70 13.49
C GLY A 417 8.83 2.60 13.59
N THR A 418 7.67 2.76 12.95
CA THR A 418 6.63 1.72 12.86
C THR A 418 7.12 0.50 12.07
N TYR A 419 8.00 0.71 11.09
CA TYR A 419 8.64 -0.37 10.35
C TYR A 419 9.88 -0.83 11.11
N ALA A 420 9.78 -1.97 11.82
CA ALA A 420 10.85 -2.44 12.69
C ALA A 420 12.18 -2.72 11.97
N GLU A 421 12.13 -3.01 10.67
CA GLU A 421 13.32 -3.13 9.82
C GLU A 421 13.93 -1.77 9.40
N SER A 422 13.27 -0.66 9.71
CA SER A 422 13.78 0.69 9.43
C SER A 422 14.92 1.04 10.38
N PRO A 423 15.98 1.69 9.91
CA PRO A 423 17.04 2.23 10.77
C PRO A 423 16.56 3.32 11.73
N SER A 424 15.36 3.85 11.48
CA SER A 424 14.66 4.78 12.37
C SER A 424 13.93 4.09 13.52
N SER A 425 13.84 2.76 13.49
CA SER A 425 13.27 1.96 14.56
C SER A 425 14.35 1.64 15.62
N SER A 426 13.97 1.71 16.87
CA SER A 426 14.74 1.21 18.01
C SER A 426 14.21 -0.13 18.52
N SER A 427 13.22 -0.71 17.81
CA SER A 427 12.53 -1.92 18.23
C SER A 427 13.22 -3.20 17.74
N PRO A 428 13.38 -4.24 18.60
CA PRO A 428 13.93 -5.53 18.19
C PRO A 428 12.91 -6.42 17.43
N ILE A 429 11.69 -5.96 17.19
CA ILE A 429 10.58 -6.74 16.63
C ILE A 429 10.96 -7.38 15.29
N ALA A 430 11.72 -6.68 14.43
CA ALA A 430 12.18 -7.24 13.16
C ALA A 430 13.04 -8.50 13.40
N SER A 431 13.97 -8.44 14.35
CA SER A 431 14.80 -9.59 14.73
C SER A 431 13.93 -10.75 15.17
N TYR A 432 12.96 -10.49 16.05
CA TYR A 432 12.09 -11.51 16.61
C TYR A 432 11.20 -12.20 15.53
N ILE A 433 10.65 -11.43 14.60
CA ILE A 433 9.85 -11.99 13.50
C ILE A 433 10.72 -12.88 12.60
N TRP A 434 11.96 -12.49 12.30
CA TRP A 434 12.89 -13.32 11.53
C TRP A 434 13.32 -14.57 12.29
N ASP A 435 13.58 -14.47 13.61
CA ASP A 435 13.92 -15.61 14.44
C ASP A 435 12.75 -16.64 14.49
N LEU A 436 11.50 -16.16 14.50
CA LEU A 436 10.31 -17.01 14.37
C LEU A 436 10.19 -17.62 12.96
N ARG A 437 10.49 -16.82 11.91
CA ARG A 437 10.43 -17.29 10.51
C ARG A 437 11.41 -18.45 10.27
N GLU A 438 12.59 -18.40 10.87
CA GLU A 438 13.60 -19.46 10.77
C GLU A 438 13.20 -20.77 11.48
N GLN A 439 12.20 -20.73 12.37
CA GLN A 439 11.70 -21.91 13.11
C GLN A 439 10.53 -22.62 12.42
N VAL A 440 10.04 -22.14 11.30
CA VAL A 440 8.91 -22.70 10.56
C VAL A 440 9.28 -23.01 9.11
N ASP A 441 8.60 -23.96 8.52
CA ASP A 441 8.90 -24.40 7.15
C ASP A 441 8.39 -23.40 6.11
N THR A 442 7.21 -22.79 6.35
CA THR A 442 6.56 -21.88 5.40
C THR A 442 6.23 -20.51 6.03
N VAL A 443 6.14 -19.48 5.20
CA VAL A 443 5.73 -18.15 5.66
C VAL A 443 4.26 -18.14 6.15
N GLY A 444 3.41 -18.99 5.59
CA GLY A 444 2.02 -19.14 6.06
C GLY A 444 1.92 -19.74 7.46
N GLU A 445 2.84 -20.63 7.85
CA GLU A 445 2.93 -21.11 9.24
C GLU A 445 3.28 -19.96 10.19
N LEU A 446 4.20 -19.07 9.81
CA LEU A 446 4.50 -17.87 10.58
C LEU A 446 3.25 -16.98 10.75
N VAL A 447 2.52 -16.73 9.66
CA VAL A 447 1.26 -15.97 9.71
C VAL A 447 0.24 -16.64 10.61
N LYS A 448 0.05 -17.98 10.51
CA LYS A 448 -0.87 -18.74 11.35
C LYS A 448 -0.50 -18.68 12.84
N MET A 449 0.80 -18.66 13.14
CA MET A 449 1.33 -18.55 14.50
C MET A 449 0.99 -17.20 15.13
N LEU A 450 1.10 -16.11 14.36
CA LEU A 450 0.95 -14.75 14.87
C LEU A 450 -0.49 -14.23 14.81
N ARG A 451 -1.30 -14.62 13.82
CA ARG A 451 -2.62 -14.04 13.54
C ARG A 451 -3.61 -14.08 14.70
N GLY A 452 -3.40 -14.97 15.69
CA GLY A 452 -4.26 -15.13 16.87
C GLY A 452 -3.95 -14.19 18.02
N LEU A 453 -2.78 -13.54 18.01
CA LEU A 453 -2.33 -12.68 19.09
C LEU A 453 -3.17 -11.40 19.17
N THR A 454 -3.43 -10.94 20.41
CA THR A 454 -4.29 -9.77 20.68
C THR A 454 -3.53 -8.58 21.24
N ALA A 455 -2.34 -8.81 21.83
CA ALA A 455 -1.54 -7.81 22.50
C ALA A 455 -0.04 -8.19 22.48
N TYR A 456 0.81 -7.21 22.74
CA TYR A 456 2.26 -7.38 22.66
C TYR A 456 2.83 -8.33 23.74
N ASP A 457 2.23 -8.38 24.93
CA ASP A 457 2.62 -9.33 25.97
C ASP A 457 2.40 -10.79 25.55
N GLU A 458 1.37 -11.09 24.77
CA GLU A 458 1.18 -12.44 24.18
C GLU A 458 2.26 -12.73 23.13
N PHE A 459 2.73 -11.72 22.39
CA PHE A 459 3.83 -11.88 21.45
C PHE A 459 5.15 -12.14 22.19
N GLU A 460 5.47 -11.39 23.25
CA GLU A 460 6.65 -11.64 24.10
C GLU A 460 6.59 -13.05 24.71
N GLN A 461 5.42 -13.49 25.19
CA GLN A 461 5.27 -14.85 25.72
C GLN A 461 5.52 -15.93 24.64
N LEU A 462 5.03 -15.72 23.42
CA LEU A 462 5.32 -16.62 22.32
C LEU A 462 6.82 -16.72 22.02
N LEU A 463 7.55 -15.58 22.04
CA LEU A 463 9.01 -15.57 21.84
C LEU A 463 9.72 -16.41 22.89
N VAL A 464 9.37 -16.23 24.17
CA VAL A 464 9.92 -17.02 25.30
C VAL A 464 9.61 -18.51 25.11
N ASP A 465 8.37 -18.87 24.76
CA ASP A 465 7.95 -20.26 24.54
C ASP A 465 8.70 -20.92 23.37
N ARG A 466 9.17 -20.11 22.43
CA ARG A 466 10.00 -20.49 21.29
C ARG A 466 11.50 -20.43 21.55
N GLY A 467 11.91 -20.06 22.76
CA GLY A 467 13.32 -19.99 23.16
C GLY A 467 14.08 -18.81 22.59
N ILE A 468 13.37 -17.74 22.20
CA ILE A 468 13.97 -16.49 21.74
C ILE A 468 14.18 -15.60 22.97
N GLU A 469 15.42 -15.12 23.14
CA GLU A 469 15.77 -14.21 24.24
C GLU A 469 15.24 -12.81 23.95
N LEU A 470 14.54 -12.21 24.93
CA LEU A 470 14.07 -10.84 24.83
C LEU A 470 15.20 -9.87 25.20
N GLU A 471 15.39 -8.82 24.41
CA GLU A 471 16.27 -7.73 24.79
C GLU A 471 15.74 -7.04 26.07
N GLN A 472 16.64 -6.76 26.99
CA GLN A 472 16.27 -6.05 28.22
C GLN A 472 15.97 -4.58 27.86
N LYS A 473 14.73 -4.16 28.15
CA LYS A 473 14.28 -2.75 27.98
C LYS A 473 15.02 -1.81 28.92
#